data_1dda9cdfe1382928612f8d2a04a12ad1
#
_entry.id   1dda9cdfe1382928612f8d2a04a12ad1
#
_cell.length_a   1.000
_cell.length_b   1.000
_cell.length_c   1.000
_cell.angle_alpha   90.00
_cell.angle_beta   90.00
_cell.angle_gamma   90.00
#
_symmetry.space_group_name_H-M   'P 1'
#
loop_
_entity.id
_entity.type
_entity.pdbx_description
1 polymer ?
#
loop_
_entity_poly.entity_id
_entity_poly.type
_entity_poly.pdbx_seq_one_letter_code
_entity_poly.pdbx_strand_id
1 'polypeptide(L)'
;WAQEIDKRLHEVEPGARITTLSGAMANRAHVELVLGQIAREAKADDRLAVFLIGHGSFDGEEYKMNVPGPDIRASDFAAWLNRVPSRRQLVVDMTSASGGIVSALERPDRAVISATKSGSEKNLTVFPRYWVDALRDESADTDKNQVISALEAFRYAERRTAQFYESGKRLATEHPEIAGGERGSLLASQFPLVNLSAQGPANPAKAKLLAHKQELESKIDELKLKKATIPEADYRNELAALLLDLARTQAEIDK
;
A
#
# COMPACT_ATOMS: atom_id res chain seq x y z
N TRP A 1 -15.91 0.84 -5.98
CA TRP A 1 -14.51 1.15 -5.63
C TRP A 1 -13.52 0.33 -6.44
N ALA A 2 -13.71 -0.99 -6.59
CA ALA A 2 -12.78 -1.86 -7.34
C ALA A 2 -12.58 -1.36 -8.79
N GLN A 3 -13.64 -1.05 -9.51
CA GLN A 3 -13.57 -0.50 -10.87
C GLN A 3 -12.89 0.87 -10.93
N GLU A 4 -13.04 1.69 -9.90
CA GLU A 4 -12.41 2.99 -9.82
C GLU A 4 -10.90 2.89 -9.61
N ILE A 5 -10.47 1.95 -8.75
CA ILE A 5 -9.04 1.64 -8.54
C ILE A 5 -8.46 1.04 -9.83
N ASP A 6 -9.12 0.07 -10.42
CA ASP A 6 -8.73 -0.59 -11.67
C ASP A 6 -8.49 0.45 -12.78
N LYS A 7 -9.50 1.30 -13.01
CA LYS A 7 -9.42 2.38 -14.01
C LYS A 7 -8.23 3.30 -13.74
N ARG A 8 -8.08 3.76 -12.48
CA ARG A 8 -7.02 4.70 -12.12
C ARG A 8 -5.63 4.08 -12.29
N LEU A 9 -5.44 2.84 -11.86
CA LEU A 9 -4.16 2.18 -12.01
C LEU A 9 -3.77 1.93 -13.48
N HIS A 10 -4.73 1.61 -14.34
CA HIS A 10 -4.47 1.53 -15.79
C HIS A 10 -4.04 2.89 -16.40
N GLU A 11 -4.59 3.99 -15.90
CA GLU A 11 -4.23 5.33 -16.37
C GLU A 11 -2.80 5.75 -15.97
N VAL A 12 -2.36 5.36 -14.77
CA VAL A 12 -1.11 5.88 -14.17
C VAL A 12 0.05 4.88 -14.21
N GLU A 13 -0.23 3.60 -14.39
CA GLU A 13 0.75 2.51 -14.48
C GLU A 13 0.47 1.64 -15.72
N PRO A 14 0.64 2.17 -16.94
CA PRO A 14 0.26 1.46 -18.18
C PRO A 14 1.04 0.16 -18.40
N GLY A 15 2.16 -0.05 -17.68
CA GLY A 15 2.93 -1.29 -17.69
C GLY A 15 2.48 -2.32 -16.65
N ALA A 16 1.53 -1.99 -15.77
CA ALA A 16 1.05 -2.90 -14.76
C ALA A 16 0.10 -3.95 -15.36
N ARG A 17 0.22 -5.18 -14.87
CA ARG A 17 -0.75 -6.25 -15.15
C ARG A 17 -1.81 -6.22 -14.07
N ILE A 18 -3.00 -5.76 -14.40
CA ILE A 18 -4.11 -5.61 -13.46
C ILE A 18 -5.14 -6.71 -13.73
N THR A 19 -5.61 -7.35 -12.67
CA THR A 19 -6.69 -8.33 -12.71
C THR A 19 -7.72 -7.96 -11.67
N THR A 20 -8.94 -7.66 -12.11
CA THR A 20 -10.07 -7.33 -11.24
C THR A 20 -11.08 -8.46 -11.23
N LEU A 21 -11.30 -9.04 -10.05
CA LEU A 21 -12.35 -10.03 -9.81
C LEU A 21 -13.54 -9.34 -9.13
N SER A 22 -14.73 -9.47 -9.71
CA SER A 22 -15.96 -8.86 -9.15
C SER A 22 -17.18 -9.75 -9.34
N GLY A 23 -18.21 -9.54 -8.53
CA GLY A 23 -19.46 -10.33 -8.57
C GLY A 23 -19.19 -11.83 -8.41
N ALA A 24 -19.77 -12.66 -9.25
CA ALA A 24 -19.61 -14.11 -9.19
C ALA A 24 -18.16 -14.59 -9.44
N MET A 25 -17.34 -13.78 -10.09
CA MET A 25 -15.92 -14.10 -10.32
C MET A 25 -15.04 -13.86 -9.09
N ALA A 26 -15.48 -13.04 -8.14
CA ALA A 26 -14.76 -12.78 -6.88
C ALA A 26 -15.01 -13.92 -5.87
N ASN A 27 -14.72 -15.14 -6.25
CA ASN A 27 -14.87 -16.31 -5.40
C ASN A 27 -13.51 -16.96 -5.10
N ARG A 28 -13.48 -17.83 -4.08
CA ARG A 28 -12.26 -18.50 -3.60
C ARG A 28 -11.44 -19.15 -4.71
N ALA A 29 -12.08 -19.91 -5.61
CA ALA A 29 -11.38 -20.64 -6.66
C ALA A 29 -10.70 -19.72 -7.68
N HIS A 30 -11.37 -18.62 -8.08
CA HIS A 30 -10.75 -17.66 -8.99
C HIS A 30 -9.63 -16.85 -8.33
N VAL A 31 -9.77 -16.46 -7.05
CA VAL A 31 -8.68 -15.78 -6.33
C VAL A 31 -7.46 -16.68 -6.21
N GLU A 32 -7.64 -17.96 -5.85
CA GLU A 32 -6.56 -18.94 -5.79
C GLU A 32 -5.89 -19.14 -7.16
N LEU A 33 -6.69 -19.25 -8.23
CA LEU A 33 -6.18 -19.40 -9.60
C LEU A 33 -5.30 -18.21 -10.00
N VAL A 34 -5.80 -16.98 -9.80
CA VAL A 34 -5.09 -15.74 -10.17
C VAL A 34 -3.81 -15.58 -9.35
N LEU A 35 -3.85 -15.75 -8.02
CA LEU A 35 -2.65 -15.66 -7.19
C LEU A 35 -1.66 -16.78 -7.52
N GLY A 36 -2.14 -17.99 -7.84
CA GLY A 36 -1.30 -19.09 -8.31
C GLY A 36 -0.65 -18.81 -9.67
N GLN A 37 -1.31 -18.09 -10.57
CA GLN A 37 -0.73 -17.65 -11.84
C GLN A 37 0.34 -16.57 -11.58
N ILE A 38 0.03 -15.58 -10.75
CA ILE A 38 1.01 -14.53 -10.36
C ILE A 38 2.25 -15.17 -9.72
N ALA A 39 2.07 -16.17 -8.84
CA ALA A 39 3.19 -16.86 -8.20
C ALA A 39 4.12 -17.58 -9.17
N ARG A 40 3.61 -18.05 -10.32
CA ARG A 40 4.42 -18.71 -11.37
C ARG A 40 5.15 -17.71 -12.28
N GLU A 41 4.59 -16.52 -12.48
CA GLU A 41 5.05 -15.56 -13.47
C GLU A 41 5.89 -14.42 -12.85
N ALA A 42 5.63 -14.09 -11.58
CA ALA A 42 6.31 -12.98 -10.90
C ALA A 42 7.79 -13.30 -10.61
N LYS A 43 8.59 -12.25 -10.62
CA LYS A 43 10.02 -12.26 -10.27
C LYS A 43 10.23 -11.58 -8.90
N ALA A 44 11.41 -11.77 -8.33
CA ALA A 44 11.76 -11.21 -7.03
C ALA A 44 11.71 -9.66 -7.00
N ASP A 45 12.01 -9.01 -8.12
CA ASP A 45 12.05 -7.55 -8.23
C ASP A 45 10.70 -6.93 -8.65
N ASP A 46 9.71 -7.75 -9.00
CA ASP A 46 8.36 -7.27 -9.29
C ASP A 46 7.69 -6.73 -8.02
N ARG A 47 6.71 -5.85 -8.21
CA ARG A 47 5.84 -5.35 -7.15
C ARG A 47 4.48 -6.02 -7.27
N LEU A 48 3.95 -6.50 -6.14
CA LEU A 48 2.60 -7.04 -6.06
C LEU A 48 1.75 -6.16 -5.16
N ALA A 49 0.63 -5.64 -5.68
CA ALA A 49 -0.42 -5.01 -4.88
C ALA A 49 -1.69 -5.84 -4.93
N VAL A 50 -2.30 -6.07 -3.78
CA VAL A 50 -3.60 -6.76 -3.63
C VAL A 50 -4.56 -5.85 -2.86
N PHE A 51 -5.71 -5.57 -3.43
CA PHE A 51 -6.78 -4.76 -2.84
C PHE A 51 -7.98 -5.64 -2.58
N LEU A 52 -8.38 -5.77 -1.32
CA LEU A 52 -9.55 -6.53 -0.89
C LEU A 52 -10.67 -5.55 -0.57
N ILE A 53 -11.79 -5.63 -1.30
CA ILE A 53 -12.92 -4.71 -1.18
C ILE A 53 -14.19 -5.53 -1.05
N GLY A 54 -14.95 -5.31 0.02
CA GLY A 54 -16.19 -6.05 0.28
C GLY A 54 -16.48 -6.14 1.76
N HIS A 55 -16.96 -7.29 2.17
CA HIS A 55 -17.23 -7.60 3.57
C HIS A 55 -16.24 -8.64 4.09
N GLY A 56 -15.84 -8.47 5.32
CA GLY A 56 -15.08 -9.45 6.09
C GLY A 56 -15.79 -9.77 7.39
N SER A 57 -15.50 -10.91 7.95
CA SER A 57 -15.98 -11.37 9.25
C SER A 57 -14.82 -11.92 10.08
N PHE A 58 -14.97 -11.88 11.39
CA PHE A 58 -14.00 -12.43 12.34
C PHE A 58 -14.77 -13.17 13.41
N ASP A 59 -14.43 -14.44 13.62
CA ASP A 59 -15.14 -15.32 14.58
C ASP A 59 -14.50 -15.36 15.98
N GLY A 60 -13.45 -14.59 16.21
CA GLY A 60 -12.65 -14.58 17.43
C GLY A 60 -11.29 -15.25 17.26
N GLU A 61 -11.12 -16.06 16.23
CA GLU A 61 -9.89 -16.79 15.93
C GLU A 61 -9.34 -16.42 14.55
N GLU A 62 -10.17 -16.42 13.50
CA GLU A 62 -9.73 -16.22 12.14
C GLU A 62 -10.61 -15.23 11.37
N TYR A 63 -9.96 -14.36 10.59
CA TYR A 63 -10.60 -13.50 9.62
C TYR A 63 -11.00 -14.28 8.38
N LYS A 64 -12.16 -13.93 7.82
CA LYS A 64 -12.68 -14.46 6.56
C LYS A 64 -13.20 -13.32 5.67
N MET A 65 -12.72 -13.27 4.43
CA MET A 65 -13.35 -12.43 3.41
C MET A 65 -14.60 -13.15 2.88
N ASN A 66 -15.74 -12.46 2.96
CA ASN A 66 -17.01 -13.01 2.51
C ASN A 66 -17.12 -12.88 0.99
N VAL A 67 -17.21 -14.00 0.29
CA VAL A 67 -17.25 -14.08 -1.16
C VAL A 67 -18.35 -15.05 -1.63
N PRO A 68 -18.77 -15.01 -2.89
CA PRO A 68 -19.67 -16.04 -3.44
C PRO A 68 -19.09 -17.46 -3.27
N GLY A 69 -19.85 -18.34 -2.64
CA GLY A 69 -19.41 -19.68 -2.27
C GLY A 69 -18.69 -19.73 -0.93
N PRO A 70 -17.68 -20.60 -0.76
CA PRO A 70 -16.90 -20.66 0.48
C PRO A 70 -16.08 -19.41 0.68
N ASP A 71 -16.13 -18.83 1.88
CA ASP A 71 -15.32 -17.67 2.28
C ASP A 71 -13.81 -17.96 2.18
N ILE A 72 -13.04 -16.89 2.00
CA ILE A 72 -11.58 -16.97 1.94
C ILE A 72 -11.00 -16.60 3.31
N ARG A 73 -10.26 -17.50 3.92
CA ARG A 73 -9.64 -17.31 5.23
C ARG A 73 -8.36 -16.49 5.12
N ALA A 74 -7.98 -15.83 6.21
CA ALA A 74 -6.69 -15.18 6.32
C ALA A 74 -5.53 -16.14 6.04
N SER A 75 -5.61 -17.38 6.55
CA SER A 75 -4.64 -18.45 6.31
C SER A 75 -4.52 -18.85 4.84
N ASP A 76 -5.61 -18.79 4.07
CA ASP A 76 -5.59 -19.06 2.62
C ASP A 76 -4.82 -17.95 1.88
N PHE A 77 -5.14 -16.68 2.16
CA PHE A 77 -4.40 -15.54 1.59
C PHE A 77 -2.92 -15.62 1.93
N ALA A 78 -2.57 -15.92 3.18
CA ALA A 78 -1.20 -16.11 3.60
C ALA A 78 -0.50 -17.20 2.79
N ALA A 79 -1.13 -18.37 2.65
CA ALA A 79 -0.58 -19.49 1.90
C ALA A 79 -0.34 -19.15 0.42
N TRP A 80 -1.27 -18.44 -0.23
CA TRP A 80 -1.15 -18.07 -1.64
C TRP A 80 -0.12 -16.96 -1.86
N LEU A 81 -0.17 -15.90 -1.07
CA LEU A 81 0.75 -14.76 -1.18
C LEU A 81 2.19 -15.13 -0.83
N ASN A 82 2.40 -16.09 0.08
CA ASN A 82 3.73 -16.57 0.45
C ASN A 82 4.43 -17.36 -0.67
N ARG A 83 3.69 -17.83 -1.69
CA ARG A 83 4.26 -18.47 -2.89
C ARG A 83 4.74 -17.46 -3.93
N VAL A 84 4.30 -16.20 -3.85
CA VAL A 84 4.72 -15.17 -4.80
C VAL A 84 6.13 -14.72 -4.44
N PRO A 85 7.10 -14.81 -5.38
CA PRO A 85 8.51 -14.54 -5.08
C PRO A 85 8.84 -13.05 -4.92
N SER A 86 7.92 -12.14 -5.25
CA SER A 86 8.09 -10.70 -5.12
C SER A 86 8.52 -10.31 -3.70
N ARG A 87 9.58 -9.50 -3.59
CA ARG A 87 10.10 -8.95 -2.33
C ARG A 87 9.47 -7.60 -1.96
N ARG A 88 8.52 -7.12 -2.74
CA ARG A 88 7.78 -5.87 -2.52
C ARG A 88 6.30 -6.15 -2.68
N GLN A 89 5.66 -6.48 -1.57
CA GLN A 89 4.24 -6.80 -1.55
C GLN A 89 3.46 -5.77 -0.74
N LEU A 90 2.30 -5.37 -1.25
CA LEU A 90 1.32 -4.53 -0.59
C LEU A 90 -0.01 -5.27 -0.54
N VAL A 91 -0.60 -5.37 0.63
CA VAL A 91 -1.99 -5.83 0.79
C VAL A 91 -2.78 -4.73 1.48
N VAL A 92 -3.87 -4.31 0.86
CA VAL A 92 -4.80 -3.31 1.41
C VAL A 92 -6.16 -3.98 1.57
N ASP A 93 -6.47 -4.37 2.79
CA ASP A 93 -7.77 -4.94 3.13
C ASP A 93 -8.71 -3.83 3.62
N MET A 94 -9.66 -3.48 2.76
CA MET A 94 -10.65 -2.41 2.98
C MET A 94 -12.00 -2.94 3.46
N THR A 95 -12.06 -4.22 3.85
CA THR A 95 -13.30 -4.86 4.31
C THR A 95 -13.59 -4.54 5.79
N SER A 96 -14.80 -4.84 6.23
CA SER A 96 -15.11 -4.92 7.68
C SER A 96 -14.25 -5.99 8.34
N ALA A 97 -13.96 -5.84 9.63
CA ALA A 97 -13.14 -6.76 10.42
C ALA A 97 -11.71 -7.01 9.88
N SER A 98 -11.23 -6.17 8.93
CA SER A 98 -9.96 -6.35 8.21
C SER A 98 -8.72 -6.37 9.11
N GLY A 99 -8.75 -5.75 10.29
CA GLY A 99 -7.66 -5.89 11.25
C GLY A 99 -7.39 -7.33 11.70
N GLY A 100 -8.38 -8.22 11.55
CA GLY A 100 -8.22 -9.65 11.85
C GLY A 100 -7.32 -10.42 10.86
N ILE A 101 -7.04 -9.87 9.66
CA ILE A 101 -6.16 -10.52 8.68
C ILE A 101 -4.67 -10.29 8.96
N VAL A 102 -4.35 -9.21 9.71
CA VAL A 102 -3.00 -8.66 9.84
C VAL A 102 -2.00 -9.71 10.29
N SER A 103 -2.27 -10.40 11.40
CA SER A 103 -1.33 -11.38 11.99
C SER A 103 -0.98 -12.54 11.04
N ALA A 104 -1.90 -12.92 10.16
CA ALA A 104 -1.65 -13.97 9.18
C ALA A 104 -0.80 -13.50 8.00
N LEU A 105 -0.89 -12.20 7.64
CA LEU A 105 -0.24 -11.64 6.47
C LEU A 105 1.09 -10.94 6.76
N GLU A 106 1.38 -10.61 8.01
CA GLU A 106 2.59 -9.86 8.38
C GLU A 106 3.86 -10.59 7.98
N ARG A 107 4.72 -9.90 7.21
CA ARG A 107 6.02 -10.40 6.74
C ARG A 107 7.02 -9.26 6.59
N PRO A 108 8.35 -9.58 6.61
CA PRO A 108 9.39 -8.57 6.45
C PRO A 108 9.37 -7.76 5.13
N ASP A 109 8.78 -8.33 4.08
CA ASP A 109 8.76 -7.82 2.72
C ASP A 109 7.33 -7.45 2.23
N ARG A 110 6.37 -7.38 3.18
CA ARG A 110 4.97 -7.09 2.87
C ARG A 110 4.44 -5.96 3.75
N ALA A 111 3.98 -4.87 3.11
CA ALA A 111 3.16 -3.88 3.77
C ALA A 111 1.71 -4.38 3.84
N VAL A 112 1.11 -4.35 5.01
CA VAL A 112 -0.30 -4.71 5.22
C VAL A 112 -1.03 -3.50 5.78
N ILE A 113 -2.08 -3.07 5.09
CA ILE A 113 -2.96 -1.97 5.48
C ILE A 113 -4.36 -2.55 5.67
N SER A 114 -5.01 -2.20 6.76
CA SER A 114 -6.37 -2.59 7.07
C SER A 114 -7.27 -1.38 7.32
N ALA A 115 -8.55 -1.46 6.92
CA ALA A 115 -9.54 -0.41 7.19
C ALA A 115 -9.98 -0.38 8.65
N THR A 116 -9.73 -1.46 9.39
CA THR A 116 -10.09 -1.58 10.81
C THR A 116 -8.87 -2.02 11.61
N LYS A 117 -8.77 -1.57 12.86
CA LYS A 117 -7.65 -1.94 13.77
C LYS A 117 -7.73 -3.38 14.28
N SER A 118 -8.92 -3.99 14.22
CA SER A 118 -9.11 -5.36 14.73
C SER A 118 -10.28 -6.06 14.04
N GLY A 119 -10.35 -7.38 14.17
CA GLY A 119 -11.48 -8.18 13.72
C GLY A 119 -12.82 -7.88 14.44
N SER A 120 -12.81 -7.11 15.54
CA SER A 120 -14.02 -6.71 16.27
C SER A 120 -14.76 -5.53 15.64
N GLU A 121 -14.12 -4.77 14.73
CA GLU A 121 -14.75 -3.66 14.01
C GLU A 121 -15.48 -4.20 12.77
N LYS A 122 -16.74 -4.62 12.95
CA LYS A 122 -17.51 -5.40 11.96
C LYS A 122 -18.46 -4.56 11.09
N ASN A 123 -18.48 -3.23 11.29
CA ASN A 123 -19.33 -2.34 10.51
C ASN A 123 -18.80 -2.14 9.08
N LEU A 124 -19.71 -1.72 8.19
CA LEU A 124 -19.33 -1.30 6.85
C LEU A 124 -18.32 -0.15 6.92
N THR A 125 -17.22 -0.28 6.18
CA THR A 125 -16.15 0.70 6.14
C THR A 125 -16.40 1.81 5.12
N VAL A 126 -16.00 3.04 5.42
CA VAL A 126 -15.95 4.15 4.46
C VAL A 126 -14.54 4.39 3.90
N PHE A 127 -13.53 3.77 4.50
CA PHE A 127 -12.13 3.86 4.10
C PHE A 127 -11.89 3.61 2.59
N PRO A 128 -12.55 2.62 1.92
CA PRO A 128 -12.35 2.39 0.48
C PRO A 128 -12.63 3.61 -0.38
N ARG A 129 -13.63 4.42 0.00
CA ARG A 129 -13.94 5.67 -0.71
C ARG A 129 -12.75 6.61 -0.70
N TYR A 130 -12.20 6.84 0.47
CA TYR A 130 -11.10 7.80 0.66
C TYR A 130 -9.76 7.27 0.14
N TRP A 131 -9.59 5.94 0.07
CA TRP A 131 -8.48 5.35 -0.65
C TRP A 131 -8.53 5.66 -2.16
N VAL A 132 -9.70 5.52 -2.78
CA VAL A 132 -9.91 5.91 -4.18
C VAL A 132 -9.69 7.41 -4.39
N ASP A 133 -10.20 8.25 -3.47
CA ASP A 133 -9.98 9.70 -3.54
C ASP A 133 -8.47 10.02 -3.47
N ALA A 134 -7.70 9.35 -2.61
CA ALA A 134 -6.25 9.53 -2.49
C ALA A 134 -5.49 9.26 -3.79
N LEU A 135 -5.91 8.26 -4.57
CA LEU A 135 -5.27 7.94 -5.85
C LEU A 135 -5.52 9.00 -6.95
N ARG A 136 -6.42 9.96 -6.71
CA ARG A 136 -6.82 11.01 -7.66
C ARG A 136 -6.45 12.41 -7.21
N ASP A 137 -6.27 12.62 -5.93
CA ASP A 137 -6.04 13.93 -5.35
C ASP A 137 -4.54 14.17 -5.18
N GLU A 138 -4.00 15.11 -5.96
CA GLU A 138 -2.58 15.49 -5.90
C GLU A 138 -2.15 15.97 -4.51
N SER A 139 -3.09 16.40 -3.65
CA SER A 139 -2.79 16.76 -2.26
C SER A 139 -2.41 15.55 -1.39
N ALA A 140 -2.59 14.33 -1.89
CA ALA A 140 -2.09 13.12 -1.25
C ALA A 140 -0.55 13.01 -1.33
N ASP A 141 0.07 13.53 -2.40
CA ASP A 141 1.53 13.68 -2.54
C ASP A 141 2.03 14.73 -1.54
N THR A 142 2.35 14.30 -0.33
CA THR A 142 2.68 15.20 0.78
C THR A 142 4.12 15.68 0.76
N ASP A 143 5.04 14.90 0.21
CA ASP A 143 6.47 15.23 0.08
C ASP A 143 6.80 15.88 -1.28
N LYS A 144 5.81 16.05 -2.15
CA LYS A 144 5.90 16.72 -3.46
C LYS A 144 6.90 16.06 -4.42
N ASN A 145 7.06 14.74 -4.31
CA ASN A 145 7.96 13.99 -5.18
C ASN A 145 7.32 13.54 -6.50
N GLN A 146 6.08 13.92 -6.75
CA GLN A 146 5.26 13.55 -7.94
C GLN A 146 4.85 12.06 -7.96
N VAL A 147 4.90 11.41 -6.81
CA VAL A 147 4.48 10.02 -6.66
C VAL A 147 3.60 9.91 -5.41
N ILE A 148 2.43 9.30 -5.53
CA ILE A 148 1.63 8.95 -4.38
C ILE A 148 2.02 7.52 -3.98
N SER A 149 2.70 7.39 -2.85
CA SER A 149 3.04 6.11 -2.23
C SER A 149 1.84 5.49 -1.50
N ALA A 150 1.93 4.20 -1.16
CA ALA A 150 0.90 3.54 -0.36
C ALA A 150 0.76 4.15 1.04
N LEU A 151 1.86 4.69 1.62
CA LEU A 151 1.82 5.40 2.90
C LEU A 151 1.04 6.70 2.80
N GLU A 152 1.24 7.46 1.75
CA GLU A 152 0.55 8.75 1.53
C GLU A 152 -0.93 8.55 1.24
N ALA A 153 -1.26 7.56 0.39
CA ALA A 153 -2.63 7.15 0.14
C ALA A 153 -3.33 6.71 1.45
N PHE A 154 -2.64 5.94 2.29
CA PHE A 154 -3.13 5.54 3.60
C PHE A 154 -3.38 6.75 4.50
N ARG A 155 -2.40 7.63 4.69
CA ARG A 155 -2.53 8.82 5.56
C ARG A 155 -3.64 9.77 5.11
N TYR A 156 -3.80 9.91 3.80
CA TYR A 156 -4.92 10.67 3.24
C TYR A 156 -6.25 10.02 3.60
N ALA A 157 -6.40 8.72 3.31
CA ALA A 157 -7.64 7.98 3.56
C ALA A 157 -7.97 7.89 5.05
N GLU A 158 -6.98 7.65 5.92
CA GLU A 158 -7.13 7.65 7.37
C GLU A 158 -7.69 8.97 7.90
N ARG A 159 -7.06 10.10 7.56
CA ARG A 159 -7.53 11.43 7.96
C ARG A 159 -8.94 11.71 7.48
N ARG A 160 -9.25 11.38 6.24
CA ARG A 160 -10.60 11.59 5.66
C ARG A 160 -11.64 10.71 6.30
N THR A 161 -11.28 9.48 6.67
CA THR A 161 -12.14 8.56 7.44
C THR A 161 -12.45 9.14 8.83
N ALA A 162 -11.45 9.61 9.56
CA ALA A 162 -11.65 10.26 10.85
C ALA A 162 -12.56 11.50 10.74
N GLN A 163 -12.30 12.37 9.76
CA GLN A 163 -13.12 13.57 9.49
C GLN A 163 -14.58 13.23 9.16
N PHE A 164 -14.84 12.12 8.47
CA PHE A 164 -16.20 11.68 8.18
C PHE A 164 -17.00 11.40 9.45
N TYR A 165 -16.42 10.73 10.44
CA TYR A 165 -17.06 10.44 11.71
C TYR A 165 -17.21 11.70 12.57
N GLU A 166 -16.16 12.51 12.66
CA GLU A 166 -16.16 13.76 13.44
C GLU A 166 -17.21 14.76 12.92
N SER A 167 -17.21 15.04 11.60
CA SER A 167 -18.14 15.96 10.98
C SER A 167 -19.60 15.49 11.09
N GLY A 168 -19.80 14.17 11.01
CA GLY A 168 -21.11 13.55 11.22
C GLY A 168 -21.53 13.44 12.68
N LYS A 169 -20.69 13.86 13.63
CA LYS A 169 -20.89 13.67 15.09
C LYS A 169 -21.25 12.20 15.43
N ARG A 170 -20.58 11.27 14.77
CA ARG A 170 -20.78 9.83 14.91
C ARG A 170 -19.60 9.20 15.64
N LEU A 171 -19.85 8.16 16.40
CA LEU A 171 -18.79 7.33 16.94
C LEU A 171 -18.06 6.63 15.78
N ALA A 172 -16.73 6.69 15.76
CA ALA A 172 -15.94 5.96 14.78
C ALA A 172 -16.12 4.45 14.98
N THR A 173 -16.44 3.74 13.89
CA THR A 173 -16.65 2.29 13.90
C THR A 173 -15.60 1.55 13.07
N GLU A 174 -14.64 2.28 12.53
CA GLU A 174 -13.45 1.78 11.84
C GLU A 174 -12.27 2.68 12.18
N HIS A 175 -11.10 2.08 12.32
CA HIS A 175 -9.83 2.75 12.58
C HIS A 175 -8.77 2.10 11.67
N PRO A 176 -8.46 2.74 10.53
CA PRO A 176 -7.46 2.23 9.60
C PRO A 176 -6.08 2.13 10.24
N GLU A 177 -5.33 1.09 9.89
CA GLU A 177 -4.02 0.84 10.48
C GLU A 177 -3.03 0.26 9.45
N ILE A 178 -1.74 0.57 9.63
CA ILE A 178 -0.63 -0.11 8.96
C ILE A 178 0.03 -1.06 9.95
N ALA A 179 0.08 -2.34 9.59
CA ALA A 179 0.74 -3.36 10.41
C ALA A 179 2.26 -3.14 10.48
N GLY A 180 2.88 -3.57 11.59
CA GLY A 180 4.33 -3.55 11.74
C GLY A 180 4.94 -2.19 12.10
N GLY A 181 4.14 -1.19 12.48
CA GLY A 181 4.60 0.11 12.98
C GLY A 181 5.51 0.86 12.01
N GLU A 182 6.69 1.29 12.45
CA GLU A 182 7.66 2.03 11.62
C GLU A 182 8.11 1.25 10.38
N ARG A 183 8.33 -0.06 10.53
CA ARG A 183 8.71 -0.92 9.41
C ARG A 183 7.60 -1.02 8.37
N GLY A 184 6.37 -1.22 8.78
CA GLY A 184 5.22 -1.26 7.87
C GLY A 184 5.03 0.07 7.15
N SER A 185 5.19 1.19 7.86
CA SER A 185 5.15 2.53 7.28
C SER A 185 6.27 2.74 6.26
N LEU A 186 7.49 2.26 6.53
CA LEU A 186 8.59 2.30 5.56
C LEU A 186 8.29 1.48 4.31
N LEU A 187 7.81 0.23 4.45
CA LEU A 187 7.45 -0.60 3.30
C LEU A 187 6.36 0.07 2.46
N ALA A 188 5.37 0.70 3.09
CA ALA A 188 4.30 1.42 2.42
C ALA A 188 4.81 2.71 1.73
N SER A 189 5.78 3.44 2.31
CA SER A 189 6.38 4.63 1.68
C SER A 189 7.20 4.28 0.43
N GLN A 190 7.83 3.11 0.42
CA GLN A 190 8.61 2.59 -0.71
C GLN A 190 7.75 1.92 -1.80
N PHE A 191 6.43 1.88 -1.62
CA PHE A 191 5.51 1.28 -2.57
C PHE A 191 4.75 2.36 -3.35
N PRO A 192 5.22 2.79 -4.55
CA PRO A 192 4.54 3.76 -5.38
C PRO A 192 3.24 3.18 -5.94
N LEU A 193 2.17 3.98 -5.91
CA LEU A 193 0.86 3.63 -6.47
C LEU A 193 0.48 4.50 -7.67
N VAL A 194 0.82 5.80 -7.64
CA VAL A 194 0.47 6.74 -8.69
C VAL A 194 1.67 7.59 -9.02
N ASN A 195 2.05 7.61 -10.28
CA ASN A 195 3.05 8.56 -10.79
C ASN A 195 2.33 9.74 -11.43
N LEU A 196 2.35 10.90 -10.76
CA LEU A 196 1.69 12.12 -11.24
C LEU A 196 2.40 12.74 -12.43
N SER A 197 3.72 12.57 -12.54
CA SER A 197 4.50 13.08 -13.69
C SER A 197 4.22 12.34 -14.99
N ALA A 198 3.63 11.15 -14.94
CA ALA A 198 3.21 10.43 -16.14
C ALA A 198 2.04 11.10 -16.90
N GLN A 199 1.38 12.08 -16.28
CA GLN A 199 0.24 12.82 -16.86
C GLN A 199 0.65 14.10 -17.63
N GLY A 200 1.91 14.52 -17.54
CA GLY A 200 2.46 15.67 -18.26
C GLY A 200 3.27 15.26 -19.50
N PRO A 201 3.68 16.23 -20.36
CA PRO A 201 4.62 15.94 -21.43
C PRO A 201 5.89 15.34 -20.81
N ALA A 202 6.20 14.11 -21.21
CA ALA A 202 7.30 13.35 -20.64
C ALA A 202 8.63 14.11 -20.82
N ASN A 203 9.18 14.64 -19.72
CA ASN A 203 10.57 15.07 -19.68
C ASN A 203 11.41 13.92 -19.11
N PRO A 204 12.09 13.12 -19.96
CA PRO A 204 12.83 11.95 -19.51
C PRO A 204 13.97 12.28 -18.54
N ALA A 205 14.52 13.50 -18.63
CA ALA A 205 15.56 13.97 -17.69
C ALA A 205 14.96 14.20 -16.30
N LYS A 206 13.81 14.88 -16.22
CA LYS A 206 13.11 15.12 -14.96
C LYS A 206 12.62 13.82 -14.31
N ALA A 207 12.12 12.89 -15.12
CA ALA A 207 11.71 11.55 -14.63
C ALA A 207 12.87 10.78 -13.98
N LYS A 208 14.09 10.85 -14.56
CA LYS A 208 15.29 10.23 -13.97
C LYS A 208 15.69 10.89 -12.64
N LEU A 209 15.61 12.21 -12.56
CA LEU A 209 15.91 12.94 -11.32
C LEU A 209 14.92 12.60 -10.20
N LEU A 210 13.62 12.51 -10.53
CA LEU A 210 12.58 12.10 -9.57
C LEU A 210 12.79 10.67 -9.09
N ALA A 211 13.13 9.73 -9.98
CA ALA A 211 13.44 8.36 -9.62
C ALA A 211 14.68 8.27 -8.71
N HIS A 212 15.73 9.05 -9.00
CA HIS A 212 16.93 9.13 -8.17
C HIS A 212 16.63 9.74 -6.79
N LYS A 213 15.83 10.80 -6.73
CA LYS A 213 15.33 11.38 -5.47
C LYS A 213 14.65 10.33 -4.61
N GLN A 214 13.70 9.58 -5.17
CA GLN A 214 12.99 8.52 -4.48
C GLN A 214 13.91 7.40 -3.95
N GLU A 215 14.93 7.04 -4.73
CA GLU A 215 15.96 6.07 -4.28
C GLU A 215 16.74 6.59 -3.08
N LEU A 216 17.14 7.86 -3.08
CA LEU A 216 17.86 8.48 -1.98
C LEU A 216 17.00 8.57 -0.71
N GLU A 217 15.73 8.96 -0.82
CA GLU A 217 14.78 9.00 0.28
C GLU A 217 14.60 7.61 0.91
N SER A 218 14.46 6.57 0.08
CA SER A 218 14.38 5.18 0.54
C SER A 218 15.64 4.75 1.31
N LYS A 219 16.85 5.10 0.82
CA LYS A 219 18.12 4.80 1.50
C LYS A 219 18.24 5.53 2.84
N ILE A 220 17.78 6.78 2.92
CA ILE A 220 17.75 7.55 4.15
C ILE A 220 16.84 6.88 5.19
N ASP A 221 15.68 6.43 4.79
CA ASP A 221 14.74 5.78 5.69
C ASP A 221 15.24 4.40 6.16
N GLU A 222 15.84 3.60 5.27
CA GLU A 222 16.53 2.36 5.65
C GLU A 222 17.66 2.61 6.64
N LEU A 223 18.44 3.67 6.43
CA LEU A 223 19.53 4.05 7.33
C LEU A 223 19.01 4.47 8.71
N LYS A 224 17.89 5.19 8.78
CA LYS A 224 17.23 5.56 10.05
C LYS A 224 16.84 4.32 10.86
N LEU A 225 16.32 3.26 10.21
CA LEU A 225 15.99 2.00 10.89
C LEU A 225 17.24 1.28 11.44
N LYS A 226 18.39 1.45 10.78
CA LYS A 226 19.65 0.84 11.20
C LYS A 226 20.39 1.67 12.26
N LYS A 227 19.90 2.84 12.64
CA LYS A 227 20.59 3.79 13.55
C LYS A 227 21.08 3.15 14.85
N ALA A 228 20.32 2.23 15.43
CA ALA A 228 20.68 1.54 16.67
C ALA A 228 21.68 0.39 16.49
N THR A 229 21.98 -0.01 15.25
CA THR A 229 22.78 -1.20 14.94
C THR A 229 24.14 -0.89 14.30
N ILE A 230 24.38 0.39 13.96
CA ILE A 230 25.65 0.83 13.35
C ILE A 230 26.32 1.90 14.21
N PRO A 231 27.68 2.05 14.15
CA PRO A 231 28.39 3.09 14.87
C PRO A 231 27.88 4.50 14.53
N GLU A 232 27.78 5.36 15.54
CA GLU A 232 27.21 6.71 15.38
C GLU A 232 27.96 7.54 14.33
N ALA A 233 29.27 7.41 14.24
CA ALA A 233 30.08 8.12 13.25
C ALA A 233 29.76 7.69 11.82
N ASP A 234 29.59 6.38 11.59
CA ASP A 234 29.24 5.82 10.28
C ASP A 234 27.82 6.25 9.88
N TYR A 235 26.86 6.19 10.82
CA TYR A 235 25.51 6.68 10.60
C TYR A 235 25.48 8.15 10.16
N ARG A 236 26.22 9.02 10.88
CA ARG A 236 26.29 10.47 10.56
C ARG A 236 26.91 10.72 9.20
N ASN A 237 28.01 10.03 8.87
CA ASN A 237 28.70 10.20 7.60
C ASN A 237 27.84 9.76 6.42
N GLU A 238 27.20 8.59 6.54
CA GLU A 238 26.33 8.05 5.49
C GLU A 238 25.07 8.93 5.32
N LEU A 239 24.45 9.36 6.42
CA LEU A 239 23.30 10.26 6.38
C LEU A 239 23.65 11.61 5.73
N ALA A 240 24.81 12.19 6.08
CA ALA A 240 25.25 13.46 5.49
C ALA A 240 25.49 13.34 3.98
N ALA A 241 26.07 12.24 3.52
CA ALA A 241 26.28 11.99 2.10
C ALA A 241 24.96 11.87 1.33
N LEU A 242 24.01 11.10 1.86
CA LEU A 242 22.68 10.92 1.24
C LEU A 242 21.89 12.24 1.21
N LEU A 243 21.91 13.02 2.29
CA LEU A 243 21.23 14.32 2.35
C LEU A 243 21.83 15.34 1.39
N LEU A 244 23.15 15.34 1.20
CA LEU A 244 23.82 16.22 0.24
C LEU A 244 23.43 15.87 -1.20
N ASP A 245 23.39 14.59 -1.53
CA ASP A 245 22.98 14.11 -2.86
C ASP A 245 21.49 14.40 -3.13
N LEU A 246 20.64 14.20 -2.12
CA LEU A 246 19.23 14.55 -2.18
C LEU A 246 19.02 16.05 -2.44
N ALA A 247 19.76 16.93 -1.72
CA ALA A 247 19.67 18.37 -1.92
C ALA A 247 20.12 18.80 -3.33
N ARG A 248 21.17 18.18 -3.88
CA ARG A 248 21.63 18.42 -5.25
C ARG A 248 20.60 17.98 -6.28
N THR A 249 20.05 16.78 -6.10
CA THR A 249 19.01 16.25 -6.98
C THR A 249 17.77 17.13 -6.97
N GLN A 250 17.34 17.61 -5.80
CA GLN A 250 16.21 18.53 -5.68
C GLN A 250 16.50 19.86 -6.41
N ALA A 251 17.67 20.43 -6.25
CA ALA A 251 18.07 21.67 -6.93
C ALA A 251 18.10 21.52 -8.46
N GLU A 252 18.31 20.32 -8.99
CA GLU A 252 18.22 20.04 -10.42
C GLU A 252 16.77 19.86 -10.91
N ILE A 253 15.89 19.30 -10.08
CA ILE A 253 14.46 19.16 -10.37
C ILE A 253 13.75 20.52 -10.44
N ASP A 254 14.21 21.48 -9.62
CA ASP A 254 13.62 22.83 -9.48
C ASP A 254 14.06 23.80 -10.60
N LYS A 255 15.02 23.40 -11.45
CA LYS A 255 15.45 24.15 -12.65
C LYS A 255 14.50 23.94 -13.83
#